data_e22d6e16af62dd92aeeaffaa33eabe71
#
_entry.id   e22d6e16af62dd92aeeaffaa33eabe71
#
_cell.length_a   1.000
_cell.length_b   1.000
_cell.length_c   1.000
_cell.angle_alpha   90.00
_cell.angle_beta   90.00
_cell.angle_gamma   90.00
#
_symmetry.space_group_name_H-M   'P 1'
#
loop_
_entity.id
_entity.type
_entity.pdbx_description
1 polymer ?
#
loop_
_entity_poly.entity_id
_entity_poly.type
_entity_poly.pdbx_seq_one_letter_code
_entity_poly.pdbx_strand_id
1 'polypeptide(L)'
;AIWLVPTFFVCFMRIGSLIGVAQFELPYTEQGIALSVIVLGCAIAIKGKIPTIFAALCTALFGIFHGFAHGYELPVIDDALLYISGFMLTTALLHVLGLVIGHHLLKSNVGKKILQFSGVVCTSLGVYILVNSFY
;
A
#
# COMPACT_ATOMS: atom_id res chain seq x y z
N ALA A 1 -2.18 -17.78 5.10
CA ALA A 1 -3.03 -16.57 5.05
C ALA A 1 -2.21 -15.27 5.15
N ILE A 2 -1.17 -15.23 6.00
CA ILE A 2 -0.41 -14.00 6.30
C ILE A 2 0.35 -13.42 5.07
N TRP A 3 0.77 -14.27 4.14
CA TRP A 3 1.49 -13.90 2.92
C TRP A 3 0.55 -13.51 1.77
N LEU A 4 -0.75 -13.82 1.86
CA LEU A 4 -1.69 -13.56 0.79
C LEU A 4 -1.82 -12.06 0.49
N VAL A 5 -1.98 -11.26 1.52
CA VAL A 5 -2.16 -9.80 1.41
C VAL A 5 -0.95 -9.11 0.77
N PRO A 6 0.30 -9.30 1.28
CA PRO A 6 1.48 -8.77 0.63
C PRO A 6 1.68 -9.24 -0.81
N THR A 7 1.44 -10.52 -1.08
CA THR A 7 1.59 -11.08 -2.42
C THR A 7 0.62 -10.44 -3.41
N PHE A 8 -0.65 -10.30 -3.02
CA PHE A 8 -1.64 -9.62 -3.86
C PHE A 8 -1.25 -8.17 -4.13
N PHE A 9 -0.81 -7.44 -3.10
CA PHE A 9 -0.34 -6.07 -3.29
C PHE A 9 0.77 -5.98 -4.34
N VAL A 10 1.85 -6.76 -4.18
CA VAL A 10 3.01 -6.72 -5.08
C VAL A 10 2.65 -7.18 -6.50
N CYS A 11 1.86 -8.23 -6.64
CA CYS A 11 1.43 -8.72 -7.96
C CYS A 11 0.59 -7.67 -8.71
N PHE A 12 -0.40 -7.08 -8.02
CA PHE A 12 -1.26 -6.08 -8.64
C PHE A 12 -0.56 -4.72 -8.83
N MET A 13 0.42 -4.38 -7.98
CA MET A 13 1.30 -3.25 -8.19
C MET A 13 2.10 -3.39 -9.49
N ARG A 14 2.56 -4.60 -9.82
CA ARG A 14 3.21 -4.85 -11.12
C ARG A 14 2.26 -4.59 -12.30
N ILE A 15 1.00 -5.02 -12.19
CA ILE A 15 -0.01 -4.76 -13.22
C ILE A 15 -0.24 -3.27 -13.36
N GLY A 16 -0.43 -2.56 -12.25
CA GLY A 16 -0.58 -1.11 -12.24
C GLY A 16 0.59 -0.38 -12.90
N SER A 17 1.83 -0.78 -12.58
CA SER A 17 3.02 -0.15 -13.16
C SER A 17 3.11 -0.33 -14.68
N LEU A 18 2.71 -1.49 -15.21
CA LEU A 18 2.67 -1.72 -16.65
C LEU A 18 1.63 -0.81 -17.35
N ILE A 19 0.47 -0.61 -16.71
CA ILE A 19 -0.56 0.32 -17.20
C ILE A 19 -0.01 1.75 -17.19
N GLY A 20 0.70 2.16 -16.13
CA GLY A 20 1.31 3.48 -16.02
C GLY A 20 2.40 3.71 -17.08
N VAL A 21 3.29 2.76 -17.29
CA VAL A 21 4.32 2.82 -18.35
C VAL A 21 3.70 2.94 -19.74
N ALA A 22 2.57 2.27 -19.98
CA ALA A 22 1.83 2.38 -21.23
C ALA A 22 1.12 3.74 -21.41
N GLN A 23 1.24 4.65 -20.43
CA GLN A 23 0.68 6.01 -20.44
C GLN A 23 -0.85 6.03 -20.61
N PHE A 24 -1.55 4.98 -20.18
CA PHE A 24 -3.00 5.05 -20.05
C PHE A 24 -3.35 5.99 -18.89
N GLU A 25 -4.39 6.78 -19.03
CA GLU A 25 -4.87 7.60 -17.93
C GLU A 25 -5.70 6.77 -16.95
N LEU A 26 -5.29 6.79 -15.68
CA LEU A 26 -6.07 6.23 -14.59
C LEU A 26 -6.57 7.39 -13.71
N PRO A 27 -7.88 7.74 -13.83
CA PRO A 27 -8.42 8.85 -13.06
C PRO A 27 -8.40 8.54 -11.56
N TYR A 28 -8.32 9.59 -10.74
CA TYR A 28 -8.37 9.51 -9.28
C TYR A 28 -7.25 8.69 -8.64
N THR A 29 -6.07 8.61 -9.25
CA THR A 29 -4.93 7.84 -8.73
C THR A 29 -4.49 8.34 -7.36
N GLU A 30 -4.32 9.65 -7.18
CA GLU A 30 -3.94 10.25 -5.89
C GLU A 30 -4.98 9.98 -4.80
N GLN A 31 -6.27 10.11 -5.12
CA GLN A 31 -7.36 9.80 -4.22
C GLN A 31 -7.38 8.31 -3.86
N GLY A 32 -7.12 7.43 -4.82
CA GLY A 32 -7.01 5.99 -4.59
C GLY A 32 -5.87 5.63 -3.64
N ILE A 33 -4.71 6.27 -3.80
CA ILE A 33 -3.56 6.11 -2.90
C ILE A 33 -3.92 6.64 -1.50
N ALA A 34 -4.48 7.84 -1.38
CA ALA A 34 -4.88 8.41 -0.10
C ALA A 34 -5.91 7.53 0.62
N LEU A 35 -6.92 7.02 -0.09
CA LEU A 35 -7.90 6.09 0.45
C LEU A 35 -7.25 4.79 0.95
N SER A 36 -6.22 4.29 0.27
CA SER A 36 -5.49 3.10 0.73
C SER A 36 -4.85 3.32 2.11
N VAL A 37 -4.25 4.49 2.32
CA VAL A 37 -3.62 4.86 3.60
C VAL A 37 -4.68 4.97 4.71
N ILE A 38 -5.84 5.56 4.40
CA ILE A 38 -6.97 5.66 5.34
C ILE A 38 -7.49 4.27 5.72
N VAL A 39 -7.81 3.44 4.74
CA VAL A 39 -8.40 2.10 4.97
C VAL A 39 -7.43 1.20 5.74
N LEU A 40 -6.16 1.18 5.35
CA LEU A 40 -5.13 0.39 6.04
C LEU A 40 -4.84 0.93 7.43
N GLY A 41 -4.80 2.25 7.61
CA GLY A 41 -4.65 2.88 8.92
C GLY A 41 -5.81 2.53 9.85
N CYS A 42 -7.05 2.63 9.38
CA CYS A 42 -8.24 2.20 10.13
C CYS A 42 -8.19 0.71 10.48
N ALA A 43 -7.79 -0.14 9.53
CA ALA A 43 -7.66 -1.58 9.77
C ALA A 43 -6.67 -1.91 10.90
N ILE A 44 -5.58 -1.15 11.01
CA ILE A 44 -4.58 -1.30 12.08
C ILE A 44 -5.12 -0.73 13.40
N ALA A 45 -5.83 0.41 13.37
CA ALA A 45 -6.36 1.06 14.56
C ALA A 45 -7.49 0.27 15.22
N ILE A 46 -8.33 -0.38 14.43
CA ILE A 46 -9.52 -1.11 14.90
C ILE A 46 -9.13 -2.55 15.25
N LYS A 47 -9.55 -3.01 16.44
CA LYS A 47 -9.30 -4.40 16.91
C LYS A 47 -10.17 -5.47 16.20
N GLY A 48 -10.70 -5.17 15.02
CA GLY A 48 -11.58 -6.06 14.28
C GLY A 48 -10.82 -7.16 13.53
N LYS A 49 -11.47 -8.31 13.35
CA LYS A 49 -10.98 -9.35 12.45
C LYS A 49 -11.50 -9.05 11.04
N ILE A 50 -10.62 -8.65 10.15
CA ILE A 50 -10.95 -8.45 8.74
C ILE A 50 -10.80 -9.81 8.04
N PRO A 51 -11.80 -10.28 7.27
CA PRO A 51 -11.67 -11.48 6.47
C PRO A 51 -10.48 -11.34 5.51
N THR A 52 -9.60 -12.35 5.48
CA THR A 52 -8.35 -12.31 4.69
C THR A 52 -8.60 -12.05 3.22
N ILE A 53 -9.69 -12.62 2.67
CA ILE A 53 -10.02 -12.42 1.24
C ILE A 53 -10.41 -10.97 0.97
N PHE A 54 -11.16 -10.32 1.88
CA PHE A 54 -11.53 -8.92 1.74
C PHE A 54 -10.28 -8.02 1.81
N ALA A 55 -9.39 -8.28 2.78
CA ALA A 55 -8.10 -7.57 2.88
C ALA A 55 -7.26 -7.75 1.61
N ALA A 56 -7.19 -8.96 1.05
CA ALA A 56 -6.45 -9.25 -0.17
C ALA A 56 -7.03 -8.51 -1.38
N LEU A 57 -8.36 -8.46 -1.54
CA LEU A 57 -9.01 -7.73 -2.63
C LEU A 57 -8.79 -6.21 -2.53
N CYS A 58 -8.91 -5.65 -1.32
CA CYS A 58 -8.60 -4.23 -1.09
C CYS A 58 -7.15 -3.91 -1.42
N THR A 59 -6.21 -4.73 -0.95
CA THR A 59 -4.78 -4.50 -1.23
C THR A 59 -4.41 -4.73 -2.69
N ALA A 60 -5.10 -5.62 -3.41
CA ALA A 60 -4.95 -5.76 -4.85
C ALA A 60 -5.33 -4.47 -5.58
N LEU A 61 -6.51 -3.90 -5.26
CA LEU A 61 -6.95 -2.63 -5.84
C LEU A 61 -5.97 -1.50 -5.52
N PHE A 62 -5.54 -1.38 -4.28
CA PHE A 62 -4.58 -0.37 -3.86
C PHE A 62 -3.21 -0.57 -4.52
N GLY A 63 -2.79 -1.82 -4.72
CA GLY A 63 -1.59 -2.16 -5.47
C GLY A 63 -1.62 -1.61 -6.89
N ILE A 64 -2.76 -1.67 -7.58
CA ILE A 64 -2.90 -1.10 -8.92
C ILE A 64 -2.64 0.40 -8.91
N PHE A 65 -3.26 1.17 -8.01
CA PHE A 65 -3.04 2.62 -7.91
C PHE A 65 -1.58 2.97 -7.61
N HIS A 66 -0.97 2.29 -6.64
CA HIS A 66 0.44 2.51 -6.30
C HIS A 66 1.37 2.16 -7.46
N GLY A 67 1.17 1.02 -8.08
CA GLY A 67 1.96 0.61 -9.25
C GLY A 67 1.79 1.57 -10.41
N PHE A 68 0.56 2.00 -10.69
CA PHE A 68 0.26 2.96 -11.74
C PHE A 68 1.02 4.27 -11.52
N ALA A 69 0.97 4.86 -10.33
CA ALA A 69 1.69 6.09 -10.02
C ALA A 69 3.19 5.93 -10.30
N HIS A 70 3.81 4.86 -9.82
CA HIS A 70 5.23 4.59 -10.07
C HIS A 70 5.54 4.37 -11.56
N GLY A 71 4.66 3.69 -12.30
CA GLY A 71 4.85 3.46 -13.73
C GLY A 71 4.62 4.73 -14.57
N TYR A 72 3.66 5.55 -14.20
CA TYR A 72 3.30 6.76 -14.93
C TYR A 72 4.33 7.89 -14.75
N GLU A 73 4.85 8.03 -13.52
CA GLU A 73 5.87 9.00 -13.16
C GLU A 73 7.30 8.56 -13.52
N LEU A 74 7.44 7.44 -14.23
CA LEU A 74 8.74 6.94 -14.64
C LEU A 74 9.51 8.04 -15.35
N PRO A 75 10.64 8.51 -14.78
CA PRO A 75 11.49 9.44 -15.51
C PRO A 75 11.94 8.74 -16.79
N VAL A 76 12.27 9.52 -17.83
CA VAL A 76 12.84 9.02 -19.08
C VAL A 76 14.22 8.39 -18.74
N ILE A 77 14.17 7.17 -18.22
CA ILE A 77 15.34 6.38 -17.85
C ILE A 77 15.49 5.32 -18.93
N ASP A 78 16.71 5.09 -19.37
CA ASP A 78 17.06 4.11 -20.41
C ASP A 78 16.67 2.66 -20.04
N ASP A 79 16.33 2.38 -18.77
CA ASP A 79 15.96 1.05 -18.28
C ASP A 79 14.75 1.06 -17.31
N ALA A 80 13.55 1.14 -17.89
CA ALA A 80 12.28 1.06 -17.16
C ALA A 80 12.15 -0.25 -16.34
N LEU A 81 12.67 -1.35 -16.86
CA LEU A 81 12.60 -2.65 -16.18
C LEU A 81 13.45 -2.67 -14.91
N LEU A 82 14.61 -2.06 -14.95
CA LEU A 82 15.48 -1.97 -13.77
C LEU A 82 14.81 -1.13 -12.67
N TYR A 83 14.21 0.00 -13.03
CA TYR A 83 13.47 0.84 -12.10
C TYR A 83 12.29 0.09 -11.47
N ILE A 84 11.42 -0.54 -12.29
CA ILE A 84 10.27 -1.31 -11.81
C ILE A 84 10.73 -2.43 -10.88
N SER A 85 11.78 -3.15 -11.24
CA SER A 85 12.33 -4.22 -10.41
C SER A 85 12.83 -3.70 -9.06
N GLY A 86 13.47 -2.53 -9.04
CA GLY A 86 13.99 -1.89 -7.84
C GLY A 86 12.89 -1.52 -6.86
N PHE A 87 11.86 -0.81 -7.28
CA PHE A 87 10.79 -0.43 -6.37
C PHE A 87 9.93 -1.64 -5.95
N MET A 88 9.73 -2.64 -6.80
CA MET A 88 9.04 -3.87 -6.42
C MET A 88 9.80 -4.64 -5.35
N LEU A 89 11.13 -4.77 -5.50
CA LEU A 89 11.98 -5.41 -4.49
C LEU A 89 11.91 -4.64 -3.16
N THR A 90 12.06 -3.32 -3.20
CA THR A 90 11.97 -2.47 -2.01
C THR A 90 10.61 -2.63 -1.32
N THR A 91 9.52 -2.62 -2.07
CA THR A 91 8.17 -2.82 -1.55
C THR A 91 8.02 -4.20 -0.90
N ALA A 92 8.53 -5.25 -1.54
CA ALA A 92 8.49 -6.60 -0.97
C ALA A 92 9.28 -6.68 0.36
N LEU A 93 10.46 -6.07 0.42
CA LEU A 93 11.27 -5.99 1.64
C LEU A 93 10.55 -5.22 2.76
N LEU A 94 9.90 -4.10 2.44
CA LEU A 94 9.11 -3.34 3.41
C LEU A 94 7.92 -4.15 3.95
N HIS A 95 7.26 -4.96 3.12
CA HIS A 95 6.21 -5.87 3.57
C HIS A 95 6.73 -6.95 4.53
N VAL A 96 7.87 -7.57 4.21
CA VAL A 96 8.51 -8.55 5.10
C VAL A 96 8.87 -7.90 6.43
N LEU A 97 9.49 -6.72 6.40
CA LEU A 97 9.85 -5.97 7.59
C LEU A 97 8.61 -5.62 8.44
N GLY A 98 7.54 -5.14 7.78
CA GLY A 98 6.26 -4.84 8.45
C GLY A 98 5.64 -6.06 9.12
N LEU A 99 5.68 -7.23 8.47
CA LEU A 99 5.21 -8.49 9.04
C LEU A 99 6.02 -8.89 10.27
N VAL A 100 7.34 -8.78 10.22
CA VAL A 100 8.24 -9.12 11.35
C VAL A 100 7.98 -8.18 12.53
N ILE A 101 7.96 -6.87 12.29
CA ILE A 101 7.69 -5.87 13.32
C ILE A 101 6.30 -6.08 13.92
N GLY A 102 5.27 -6.21 13.08
CA GLY A 102 3.89 -6.43 13.52
C GLY A 102 3.74 -7.69 14.36
N HIS A 103 4.37 -8.80 13.94
CA HIS A 103 4.38 -10.05 14.70
C HIS A 103 4.99 -9.88 16.10
N HIS A 104 6.08 -9.14 16.24
CA HIS A 104 6.70 -8.89 17.54
C HIS A 104 5.85 -7.97 18.41
N LEU A 105 5.32 -6.88 17.85
CA LEU A 105 4.50 -5.93 18.59
C LEU A 105 3.20 -6.55 19.10
N LEU A 106 2.60 -7.48 18.35
CA LEU A 106 1.38 -8.16 18.75
C LEU A 106 1.53 -9.07 19.99
N LYS A 107 2.76 -9.42 20.39
CA LYS A 107 3.02 -10.26 21.57
C LYS A 107 2.84 -9.53 22.90
N SER A 108 2.83 -8.20 22.92
CA SER A 108 2.72 -7.41 24.14
C SER A 108 1.55 -6.42 24.09
N ASN A 109 1.01 -6.08 25.27
CA ASN A 109 -0.06 -5.08 25.34
C ASN A 109 0.42 -3.67 24.95
N VAL A 110 1.67 -3.35 25.23
CA VAL A 110 2.29 -2.08 24.84
C VAL A 110 2.43 -2.04 23.31
N GLY A 111 2.94 -3.11 22.71
CA GLY A 111 3.08 -3.20 21.26
C GLY A 111 1.74 -3.08 20.51
N LYS A 112 0.67 -3.69 21.04
CA LYS A 112 -0.69 -3.53 20.49
C LYS A 112 -1.17 -2.08 20.52
N LYS A 113 -0.86 -1.34 21.60
CA LYS A 113 -1.18 0.09 21.70
C LYS A 113 -0.37 0.92 20.71
N ILE A 114 0.92 0.59 20.52
CA ILE A 114 1.78 1.25 19.53
C ILE A 114 1.19 1.05 18.12
N LEU A 115 0.82 -0.18 17.75
CA LEU A 115 0.18 -0.46 16.46
C LEU A 115 -1.11 0.33 16.29
N GLN A 116 -1.99 0.38 17.29
CA GLN A 116 -3.22 1.14 17.21
C GLN A 116 -2.97 2.63 17.01
N PHE A 117 -2.01 3.19 17.76
CA PHE A 117 -1.63 4.59 17.61
C PHE A 117 -1.06 4.88 16.22
N SER A 118 -0.17 4.01 15.70
CA SER A 118 0.34 4.15 14.34
C SER A 118 -0.77 4.09 13.29
N GLY A 119 -1.79 3.24 13.48
CA GLY A 119 -2.96 3.18 12.61
C GLY A 119 -3.75 4.49 12.59
N VAL A 120 -3.95 5.12 13.77
CA VAL A 120 -4.60 6.44 13.87
C VAL A 120 -3.78 7.51 13.14
N VAL A 121 -2.47 7.53 13.34
CA VAL A 121 -1.57 8.48 12.65
C VAL A 121 -1.64 8.28 11.13
N CYS A 122 -1.56 7.05 10.64
CA CYS A 122 -1.67 6.75 9.21
C CYS A 122 -3.03 7.22 8.65
N THR A 123 -4.13 6.93 9.35
CA THR A 123 -5.47 7.38 8.93
C THR A 123 -5.53 8.90 8.82
N SER A 124 -5.01 9.62 9.82
CA SER A 124 -5.01 11.09 9.83
C SER A 124 -4.18 11.66 8.67
N LEU A 125 -3.01 11.07 8.39
CA LEU A 125 -2.18 11.44 7.24
C LEU A 125 -2.90 11.16 5.91
N GLY A 126 -3.56 10.01 5.79
CA GLY A 126 -4.34 9.68 4.60
C GLY A 126 -5.49 10.65 4.35
N VAL A 127 -6.19 11.08 5.40
CA VAL A 127 -7.24 12.12 5.30
C VAL A 127 -6.64 13.45 4.86
N TYR A 128 -5.50 13.84 5.42
CA TYR A 128 -4.80 15.06 5.03
C TYR A 128 -4.42 15.03 3.54
N ILE A 129 -3.83 13.93 3.06
CA ILE A 129 -3.46 13.77 1.65
C ILE A 129 -4.72 13.81 0.77
N LEU A 130 -5.80 13.11 1.16
CA LEU A 130 -7.03 13.08 0.39
C LEU A 130 -7.65 14.48 0.23
N VAL A 131 -7.68 15.26 1.29
CA VAL A 131 -8.20 16.64 1.22
C VAL A 131 -7.36 17.49 0.27
N ASN A 132 -6.03 17.39 0.35
CA ASN A 132 -5.14 18.18 -0.50
C ASN A 132 -5.13 17.72 -1.98
N SER A 133 -5.57 16.51 -2.29
CA SER A 133 -5.66 16.01 -3.67
C SER A 133 -6.83 16.60 -4.48
N PHE A 134 -7.69 17.41 -3.85
CA PHE A 134 -8.80 18.10 -4.52
C PHE A 134 -8.50 19.58 -4.80
N TYR A 135 -7.38 20.10 -4.31
CA TYR A 135 -6.94 21.49 -4.49
C TYR A 135 -5.64 21.57 -5.28
#